data_f121456c3ddeca313fa4c0484e4cc088
#
_entry.id   f121456c3ddeca313fa4c0484e4cc088
#
_cell.length_a   1.000
_cell.length_b   1.000
_cell.length_c   1.000
_cell.angle_alpha   90.00
_cell.angle_beta   90.00
_cell.angle_gamma   90.00
#
_symmetry.space_group_name_H-M   'P 1'
#
loop_
_entity.id
_entity.type
_entity.pdbx_description
1 polymer ?
#
loop_
_entity_poly.entity_id
_entity_poly.type
_entity_poly.pdbx_seq_one_letter_code
_entity_poly.pdbx_strand_id
1 'polypeptide(L)'
;MQSCGTYAPTTRALVSLLRSFARSFFAFLLLLVIVFHSSVAANTKSDLVGELMLAFVEQGDTLSDIARSYNQGYTEMRLANPAIDPWLPQAGTDVIIPSLYILPSVKTAGIVINIPEMRMYVFGTSTRENSFEMSTYPVSVGRQKWGTPHGAMTITMKLEDPAWYPPDSILAEHAANGDPLPKVVVAGPKNPLGKFAMLLSEKGYLIHGTNKPYGIGMRVTHGCIRMYPKHIKKLFANTKSGTKVLIVNQPIKVGVDAGIIYLEAHPSLKENPGDLASRYAETMRLLDLQFGSDKFKLRYLAVQKALRLENGIPTSIGVIGDNVIR
;
A
#
# COMPACT_ATOMS: atom_id res chain seq x y z
N MET A 1 -54.31 -51.38 -68.52
CA MET A 1 -53.38 -52.04 -67.60
C MET A 1 -52.18 -51.13 -67.42
N GLN A 2 -52.09 -50.40 -66.35
CA GLN A 2 -50.88 -50.01 -65.65
C GLN A 2 -51.27 -49.17 -64.41
N SER A 3 -50.89 -49.66 -63.27
CA SER A 3 -51.23 -49.19 -61.93
C SER A 3 -50.49 -47.95 -61.50
N CYS A 4 -51.19 -46.99 -60.95
CA CYS A 4 -50.67 -45.82 -60.29
C CYS A 4 -50.25 -46.18 -58.85
N GLY A 5 -48.94 -46.09 -58.59
CA GLY A 5 -48.39 -46.33 -57.26
C GLY A 5 -48.25 -45.02 -56.49
N THR A 6 -49.05 -44.86 -55.43
CA THR A 6 -48.95 -43.75 -54.49
C THR A 6 -47.85 -44.05 -53.47
N TYR A 7 -46.83 -43.17 -53.43
CA TYR A 7 -45.78 -43.18 -52.42
C TYR A 7 -46.24 -42.36 -51.19
N ALA A 8 -46.45 -43.06 -50.10
CA ALA A 8 -46.64 -42.44 -48.79
C ALA A 8 -45.27 -42.23 -48.12
N PRO A 9 -44.93 -41.04 -47.58
CA PRO A 9 -43.67 -40.82 -46.87
C PRO A 9 -43.64 -41.61 -45.57
N THR A 10 -42.57 -42.34 -45.35
CA THR A 10 -42.38 -43.21 -44.21
C THR A 10 -42.26 -42.40 -42.90
N THR A 11 -42.98 -42.79 -41.89
CA THR A 11 -43.02 -42.21 -40.54
C THR A 11 -41.65 -42.06 -39.86
N ARG A 12 -40.58 -42.68 -40.38
CA ARG A 12 -39.21 -42.53 -39.90
C ARG A 12 -38.58 -41.18 -40.18
N ALA A 13 -38.91 -40.47 -41.27
CA ALA A 13 -38.36 -39.17 -41.62
C ALA A 13 -38.91 -38.05 -40.70
N LEU A 14 -40.16 -38.12 -40.29
CA LEU A 14 -40.78 -37.15 -39.40
C LEU A 14 -40.21 -37.23 -37.98
N VAL A 15 -39.92 -38.43 -37.45
CA VAL A 15 -39.37 -38.63 -36.11
C VAL A 15 -37.92 -38.15 -36.00
N SER A 16 -37.12 -38.27 -37.11
CA SER A 16 -35.72 -37.77 -37.13
C SER A 16 -35.68 -36.25 -37.13
N LEU A 17 -36.55 -35.56 -37.87
CA LEU A 17 -36.65 -34.09 -37.88
C LEU A 17 -37.10 -33.52 -36.51
N LEU A 18 -38.07 -34.13 -35.85
CA LEU A 18 -38.50 -33.71 -34.51
C LEU A 18 -37.41 -33.90 -33.45
N ARG A 19 -36.61 -34.97 -33.55
CA ARG A 19 -35.46 -35.19 -32.64
C ARG A 19 -34.31 -34.22 -32.85
N SER A 20 -34.07 -33.77 -34.11
CA SER A 20 -33.06 -32.77 -34.42
C SER A 20 -33.47 -31.40 -33.89
N PHE A 21 -34.73 -30.99 -34.09
CA PHE A 21 -35.26 -29.72 -33.55
C PHE A 21 -35.25 -29.64 -32.02
N ALA A 22 -35.63 -30.75 -31.35
CA ALA A 22 -35.59 -30.79 -29.89
C ALA A 22 -34.16 -30.68 -29.31
N ARG A 23 -33.17 -31.31 -29.96
CA ARG A 23 -31.76 -31.21 -29.58
C ARG A 23 -31.19 -29.80 -29.79
N SER A 24 -31.51 -29.15 -30.89
CA SER A 24 -31.07 -27.75 -31.15
C SER A 24 -31.71 -26.74 -30.20
N PHE A 25 -33.02 -26.95 -29.85
CA PHE A 25 -33.71 -26.08 -28.91
C PHE A 25 -33.19 -26.24 -27.49
N PHE A 26 -32.85 -27.48 -27.06
CA PHE A 26 -32.26 -27.73 -25.74
C PHE A 26 -30.82 -27.19 -25.65
N ALA A 27 -30.00 -27.29 -26.72
CA ALA A 27 -28.68 -26.73 -26.77
C ALA A 27 -28.70 -25.18 -26.73
N PHE A 28 -29.67 -24.55 -27.40
CA PHE A 28 -29.86 -23.11 -27.38
C PHE A 28 -30.34 -22.59 -26.01
N LEU A 29 -31.23 -23.36 -25.35
CA LEU A 29 -31.68 -23.03 -23.99
C LEU A 29 -30.56 -23.18 -22.95
N LEU A 30 -29.69 -24.22 -23.10
CA LEU A 30 -28.49 -24.36 -22.24
C LEU A 30 -27.47 -23.24 -22.46
N LEU A 31 -27.29 -22.79 -23.69
CA LEU A 31 -26.40 -21.65 -24.01
C LEU A 31 -26.96 -20.34 -23.42
N LEU A 32 -28.28 -20.14 -23.44
CA LEU A 32 -28.92 -18.96 -22.85
C LEU A 32 -28.82 -18.94 -21.32
N VAL A 33 -28.87 -20.09 -20.66
CA VAL A 33 -28.70 -20.19 -19.21
C VAL A 33 -27.25 -19.92 -18.78
N ILE A 34 -26.26 -20.29 -19.60
CA ILE A 34 -24.84 -20.01 -19.33
C ILE A 34 -24.53 -18.53 -19.53
N VAL A 35 -25.19 -17.83 -20.47
CA VAL A 35 -24.98 -16.39 -20.69
C VAL A 35 -25.60 -15.52 -19.57
N PHE A 36 -26.62 -16.00 -18.85
CA PHE A 36 -27.23 -15.23 -17.76
C PHE A 36 -26.56 -15.41 -16.38
N HIS A 37 -25.53 -16.27 -16.26
CA HIS A 37 -24.64 -16.31 -15.10
C HIS A 37 -23.37 -15.47 -15.31
N SER A 38 -23.41 -14.45 -16.15
CA SER A 38 -22.46 -13.34 -16.06
C SER A 38 -22.71 -12.69 -14.70
N SER A 39 -22.01 -13.18 -13.70
CA SER A 39 -21.87 -12.51 -12.42
C SER A 39 -21.57 -11.06 -12.75
N VAL A 40 -22.47 -10.15 -12.41
CA VAL A 40 -22.17 -8.75 -12.25
C VAL A 40 -21.13 -8.75 -11.13
N ALA A 41 -19.87 -8.97 -11.48
CA ALA A 41 -18.76 -8.55 -10.67
C ALA A 41 -18.94 -7.04 -10.57
N ALA A 42 -19.59 -6.59 -9.52
CA ALA A 42 -19.56 -5.21 -9.14
C ALA A 42 -18.08 -4.85 -9.17
N ASN A 43 -17.69 -3.94 -10.04
CA ASN A 43 -16.34 -3.41 -10.14
C ASN A 43 -16.09 -2.56 -8.87
N THR A 44 -16.07 -3.24 -7.72
CA THR A 44 -15.74 -2.64 -6.43
C THR A 44 -14.26 -2.37 -6.47
N LYS A 45 -13.93 -1.12 -6.68
CA LYS A 45 -12.56 -0.63 -6.68
C LYS A 45 -11.89 -1.12 -5.40
N SER A 46 -10.87 -2.00 -5.54
CA SER A 46 -10.09 -2.48 -4.40
C SER A 46 -9.46 -1.32 -3.64
N ASP A 47 -9.54 -1.35 -2.32
CA ASP A 47 -8.78 -0.45 -1.45
C ASP A 47 -7.37 -1.00 -1.16
N LEU A 48 -7.07 -2.21 -1.60
CA LEU A 48 -5.77 -2.85 -1.44
C LEU A 48 -4.92 -2.66 -2.68
N VAL A 49 -3.60 -2.53 -2.47
CA VAL A 49 -2.61 -2.39 -3.54
C VAL A 49 -1.37 -3.23 -3.22
N GLY A 50 -0.76 -3.77 -4.27
CA GLY A 50 0.40 -4.67 -4.13
C GLY A 50 -0.01 -6.10 -3.81
N GLU A 51 0.95 -6.89 -3.38
CA GLU A 51 0.78 -8.30 -3.03
C GLU A 51 1.73 -8.71 -1.91
N LEU A 52 1.37 -9.70 -1.12
CA LEU A 52 2.24 -10.28 -0.10
C LEU A 52 3.15 -11.30 -0.77
N MET A 53 4.47 -11.15 -0.59
CA MET A 53 5.46 -12.03 -1.21
C MET A 53 6.33 -12.72 -0.15
N LEU A 54 7.01 -13.79 -0.56
CA LEU A 54 8.08 -14.44 0.20
C LEU A 54 9.40 -14.29 -0.55
N ALA A 55 10.48 -14.11 0.19
CA ALA A 55 11.85 -14.15 -0.30
C ALA A 55 12.70 -15.05 0.59
N PHE A 56 13.85 -15.48 0.10
CA PHE A 56 14.83 -16.23 0.88
C PHE A 56 15.99 -15.33 1.28
N VAL A 57 16.52 -15.55 2.48
CA VAL A 57 17.75 -14.90 2.94
C VAL A 57 18.93 -15.51 2.19
N GLU A 58 19.72 -14.69 1.52
CA GLU A 58 21.02 -15.09 0.97
C GLU A 58 22.11 -14.94 2.04
N GLN A 59 23.24 -15.64 1.84
CA GLN A 59 24.35 -15.56 2.78
C GLN A 59 24.94 -14.15 2.83
N GLY A 60 24.96 -13.55 4.01
CA GLY A 60 25.49 -12.20 4.25
C GLY A 60 24.44 -11.08 4.13
N ASP A 61 23.20 -11.40 3.81
CA ASP A 61 22.10 -10.44 3.83
C ASP A 61 21.78 -9.97 5.25
N THR A 62 21.33 -8.73 5.33
CA THR A 62 20.57 -8.20 6.47
C THR A 62 19.12 -7.96 6.05
N LEU A 63 18.19 -7.86 7.00
CA LEU A 63 16.81 -7.43 6.65
C LEU A 63 16.77 -6.06 5.95
N SER A 64 17.78 -5.20 6.19
CA SER A 64 17.90 -3.90 5.52
C SER A 64 18.27 -4.04 4.04
N ASP A 65 19.11 -5.03 3.69
CA ASP A 65 19.47 -5.31 2.29
C ASP A 65 18.29 -5.89 1.54
N ILE A 66 17.59 -6.86 2.14
CA ILE A 66 16.35 -7.42 1.58
C ILE A 66 15.28 -6.31 1.42
N ALA A 67 15.07 -5.47 2.45
CA ALA A 67 14.16 -4.33 2.37
C ALA A 67 14.45 -3.44 1.16
N ARG A 68 15.72 -3.10 0.94
CA ARG A 68 16.15 -2.25 -0.18
C ARG A 68 15.90 -2.90 -1.54
N SER A 69 16.12 -4.20 -1.66
CA SER A 69 15.91 -4.96 -2.90
C SER A 69 14.43 -5.01 -3.29
N TYR A 70 13.55 -5.18 -2.30
CA TYR A 70 12.10 -5.27 -2.49
C TYR A 70 11.33 -3.96 -2.28
N ASN A 71 12.00 -2.80 -2.23
CA ASN A 71 11.38 -1.48 -2.04
C ASN A 71 10.58 -1.37 -0.73
N GLN A 72 11.07 -2.02 0.32
CA GLN A 72 10.51 -1.98 1.66
C GLN A 72 11.33 -1.09 2.59
N GLY A 73 10.74 -0.66 3.70
CA GLY A 73 11.44 -0.02 4.81
C GLY A 73 11.91 -1.03 5.85
N TYR A 74 12.98 -0.70 6.57
CA TYR A 74 13.53 -1.58 7.62
C TYR A 74 12.47 -1.98 8.66
N THR A 75 11.68 -1.01 9.16
CA THR A 75 10.68 -1.28 10.21
C THR A 75 9.54 -2.16 9.69
N GLU A 76 9.10 -1.97 8.44
CA GLU A 76 8.10 -2.82 7.79
C GLU A 76 8.57 -4.28 7.76
N MET A 77 9.81 -4.50 7.29
CA MET A 77 10.40 -5.83 7.24
C MET A 77 10.53 -6.46 8.62
N ARG A 78 10.98 -5.69 9.62
CA ARG A 78 11.15 -6.17 10.99
C ARG A 78 9.83 -6.54 11.67
N LEU A 79 8.78 -5.74 11.44
CA LEU A 79 7.44 -5.99 12.01
C LEU A 79 6.76 -7.21 11.37
N ALA A 80 6.96 -7.41 10.07
CA ALA A 80 6.43 -8.57 9.35
C ALA A 80 7.18 -9.88 9.71
N ASN A 81 8.43 -9.78 10.19
CA ASN A 81 9.33 -10.90 10.47
C ASN A 81 9.92 -10.83 11.90
N PRO A 82 9.10 -10.83 12.96
CA PRO A 82 9.56 -10.56 14.32
C PRO A 82 10.50 -11.63 14.88
N ALA A 83 10.49 -12.85 14.35
CA ALA A 83 11.32 -13.95 14.77
C ALA A 83 12.70 -13.99 14.09
N ILE A 84 12.94 -13.14 13.09
CA ILE A 84 14.19 -13.12 12.32
C ILE A 84 15.15 -12.08 12.89
N ASP A 85 16.41 -12.45 13.12
CA ASP A 85 17.46 -11.50 13.48
C ASP A 85 17.66 -10.51 12.32
N PRO A 86 17.48 -9.19 12.55
CA PRO A 86 17.55 -8.24 11.46
C PRO A 86 18.95 -7.98 10.91
N TRP A 87 19.99 -8.33 11.67
CA TRP A 87 21.39 -8.07 11.33
C TRP A 87 22.13 -9.32 10.85
N LEU A 88 21.71 -10.48 11.32
CA LEU A 88 22.31 -11.76 10.96
C LEU A 88 21.22 -12.84 10.75
N PRO A 89 20.32 -12.66 9.79
CA PRO A 89 19.33 -13.68 9.48
C PRO A 89 20.02 -14.93 8.95
N GLN A 90 19.50 -16.10 9.30
CA GLN A 90 20.05 -17.36 8.83
C GLN A 90 19.79 -17.54 7.33
N ALA A 91 20.82 -17.82 6.54
CA ALA A 91 20.69 -18.10 5.11
C ALA A 91 19.70 -19.26 4.85
N GLY A 92 18.88 -19.13 3.82
CA GLY A 92 17.81 -20.07 3.47
C GLY A 92 16.52 -19.90 4.27
N THR A 93 16.43 -18.92 5.19
CA THR A 93 15.19 -18.62 5.92
C THR A 93 14.22 -17.88 5.01
N ASP A 94 12.91 -18.25 5.09
CA ASP A 94 11.84 -17.53 4.44
C ASP A 94 11.57 -16.19 5.14
N VAL A 95 11.47 -15.14 4.35
CA VAL A 95 11.18 -13.76 4.81
C VAL A 95 9.90 -13.25 4.13
N ILE A 96 8.96 -12.78 4.92
CA ILE A 96 7.75 -12.11 4.42
C ILE A 96 8.14 -10.72 3.90
N ILE A 97 7.80 -10.44 2.66
CA ILE A 97 7.90 -9.12 2.05
C ILE A 97 6.51 -8.46 2.15
N PRO A 98 6.29 -7.49 3.07
CA PRO A 98 4.99 -6.91 3.33
C PRO A 98 4.63 -5.84 2.29
N SER A 99 4.47 -6.22 1.02
CA SER A 99 4.19 -5.32 -0.10
C SER A 99 2.71 -5.22 -0.48
N LEU A 100 1.81 -5.70 0.38
CA LEU A 100 0.37 -5.49 0.30
C LEU A 100 -0.04 -4.38 1.27
N TYR A 101 -0.81 -3.39 0.83
CA TYR A 101 -1.19 -2.23 1.64
C TYR A 101 -2.66 -1.88 1.45
N ILE A 102 -3.31 -1.41 2.52
CA ILE A 102 -4.57 -0.67 2.43
C ILE A 102 -4.25 0.79 2.14
N LEU A 103 -4.91 1.38 1.14
CA LEU A 103 -4.73 2.80 0.82
C LEU A 103 -5.14 3.69 2.00
N PRO A 104 -4.44 4.82 2.24
CA PRO A 104 -4.88 5.81 3.22
C PRO A 104 -6.31 6.26 2.95
N SER A 105 -7.08 6.57 4.01
CA SER A 105 -8.47 7.02 3.90
C SER A 105 -8.64 8.32 3.10
N VAL A 106 -7.57 9.09 2.91
CA VAL A 106 -7.55 10.30 2.10
C VAL A 106 -6.96 10.00 0.74
N LYS A 107 -7.83 9.96 -0.27
CA LYS A 107 -7.46 9.72 -1.68
C LYS A 107 -7.53 11.06 -2.46
N THR A 108 -6.48 11.88 -2.36
CA THR A 108 -6.38 13.12 -3.13
C THR A 108 -5.25 13.01 -4.15
N ALA A 109 -5.38 13.73 -5.29
CA ALA A 109 -4.24 13.85 -6.20
C ALA A 109 -3.05 14.51 -5.49
N GLY A 110 -1.85 13.91 -5.63
CA GLY A 110 -0.64 14.37 -4.98
C GLY A 110 0.00 13.29 -4.12
N ILE A 111 0.63 13.70 -3.03
CA ILE A 111 1.41 12.83 -2.15
C ILE A 111 0.70 12.71 -0.80
N VAL A 112 0.54 11.49 -0.30
CA VAL A 112 0.11 11.22 1.10
C VAL A 112 1.23 10.47 1.79
N ILE A 113 1.64 10.94 2.99
CA ILE A 113 2.68 10.29 3.80
C ILE A 113 2.04 9.87 5.12
N ASN A 114 2.02 8.57 5.39
CA ASN A 114 1.52 8.03 6.66
C ASN A 114 2.69 7.75 7.61
N ILE A 115 2.77 8.52 8.71
CA ILE A 115 3.91 8.48 9.62
C ILE A 115 4.07 7.14 10.36
N PRO A 116 3.02 6.53 10.97
CA PRO A 116 3.16 5.25 11.66
C PRO A 116 3.65 4.12 10.77
N GLU A 117 3.26 4.16 9.50
CA GLU A 117 3.60 3.20 8.48
C GLU A 117 4.99 3.47 7.86
N MET A 118 5.48 4.73 7.99
CA MET A 118 6.69 5.23 7.32
C MET A 118 6.65 5.01 5.81
N ARG A 119 5.48 5.27 5.20
CA ARG A 119 5.23 5.06 3.79
C ARG A 119 4.59 6.28 3.13
N MET A 120 5.01 6.51 1.91
CA MET A 120 4.49 7.53 1.01
C MET A 120 3.67 6.89 -0.11
N TYR A 121 2.52 7.46 -0.40
CA TYR A 121 1.65 7.13 -1.53
C TYR A 121 1.59 8.32 -2.47
N VAL A 122 1.82 8.08 -3.75
CA VAL A 122 1.79 9.11 -4.79
C VAL A 122 0.65 8.79 -5.73
N PHE A 123 -0.36 9.64 -5.72
CA PHE A 123 -1.55 9.52 -6.57
C PHE A 123 -1.37 10.41 -7.80
N GLY A 124 -1.23 9.80 -8.97
CA GLY A 124 -1.14 10.50 -10.24
C GLY A 124 -2.45 11.19 -10.61
N THR A 125 -2.36 12.26 -11.39
CA THR A 125 -3.53 12.80 -12.09
C THR A 125 -3.81 11.92 -13.30
N SER A 126 -4.87 11.12 -13.25
CA SER A 126 -5.28 10.32 -14.42
C SER A 126 -5.67 11.24 -15.57
N THR A 127 -5.00 11.10 -16.71
CA THR A 127 -5.37 11.75 -17.97
C THR A 127 -6.16 10.79 -18.89
N ARG A 128 -6.41 9.55 -18.48
CA ARG A 128 -7.22 8.56 -19.18
C ARG A 128 -8.20 7.92 -18.21
N GLU A 129 -9.42 7.68 -18.69
CA GLU A 129 -10.53 7.11 -17.92
C GLU A 129 -10.10 5.90 -17.08
N ASN A 130 -10.30 6.02 -15.76
CA ASN A 130 -10.27 4.94 -14.74
C ASN A 130 -8.95 4.31 -14.30
N SER A 131 -7.77 4.81 -14.65
CA SER A 131 -6.53 4.31 -14.06
C SER A 131 -5.81 5.41 -13.25
N PHE A 132 -5.96 5.41 -11.92
CA PHE A 132 -5.02 6.15 -11.06
C PHE A 132 -3.70 5.41 -11.07
N GLU A 133 -2.71 5.93 -11.76
CA GLU A 133 -1.35 5.43 -11.61
C GLU A 133 -0.86 5.78 -10.20
N MET A 134 -0.85 4.79 -9.32
CA MET A 134 -0.42 4.95 -7.93
C MET A 134 0.96 4.31 -7.76
N SER A 135 1.83 5.01 -7.05
CA SER A 135 3.13 4.47 -6.62
C SER A 135 3.27 4.62 -5.12
N THR A 136 3.93 3.67 -4.46
CA THR A 136 4.22 3.75 -3.03
C THR A 136 5.70 3.56 -2.75
N TYR A 137 6.22 4.25 -1.72
CA TYR A 137 7.62 4.27 -1.36
C TYR A 137 7.81 4.24 0.16
N PRO A 138 8.72 3.42 0.69
CA PRO A 138 9.14 3.52 2.08
C PRO A 138 9.88 4.84 2.29
N VAL A 139 9.67 5.45 3.44
CA VAL A 139 10.31 6.70 3.83
C VAL A 139 10.82 6.65 5.27
N SER A 140 11.87 7.41 5.57
CA SER A 140 12.22 7.72 6.96
C SER A 140 11.60 9.05 7.35
N VAL A 141 11.21 9.15 8.60
CA VAL A 141 10.53 10.32 9.19
C VAL A 141 11.22 10.79 10.46
N GLY A 142 10.75 11.89 11.02
CA GLY A 142 11.27 12.47 12.25
C GLY A 142 11.25 11.51 13.43
N ARG A 143 12.34 11.50 14.21
CA ARG A 143 12.39 10.83 15.53
C ARG A 143 11.52 11.56 16.53
N GLN A 144 11.18 10.93 17.66
CA GLN A 144 10.20 11.43 18.63
C GLN A 144 10.37 12.90 19.03
N LYS A 145 11.60 13.35 19.31
CA LYS A 145 11.90 14.74 19.69
C LYS A 145 11.91 15.73 18.53
N TRP A 146 11.86 15.24 17.27
CA TRP A 146 11.95 15.98 16.03
C TRP A 146 10.87 15.49 15.07
N GLY A 147 9.62 15.53 15.53
CA GLY A 147 8.51 14.97 14.77
C GLY A 147 8.34 15.61 13.40
N THR A 148 7.98 14.81 12.41
CA THR A 148 7.51 15.33 11.13
C THR A 148 6.12 15.94 11.33
N PRO A 149 5.87 17.20 10.93
CA PRO A 149 4.59 17.85 11.15
C PRO A 149 3.49 17.19 10.32
N HIS A 150 2.29 17.12 10.91
CA HIS A 150 1.10 16.63 10.21
C HIS A 150 0.39 17.78 9.49
N GLY A 151 -0.43 17.45 8.52
CA GLY A 151 -1.28 18.40 7.81
C GLY A 151 -0.97 18.54 6.33
N ALA A 152 -1.64 19.51 5.70
CA ALA A 152 -1.54 19.78 4.27
C ALA A 152 -0.40 20.75 3.97
N MET A 153 0.43 20.39 3.02
CA MET A 153 1.57 21.16 2.53
C MET A 153 1.62 21.11 1.01
N THR A 154 2.56 21.85 0.43
CA THR A 154 2.87 21.80 -1.00
C THR A 154 4.38 21.75 -1.22
N ILE A 155 4.82 21.17 -2.32
CA ILE A 155 6.20 21.30 -2.80
C ILE A 155 6.37 22.72 -3.33
N THR A 156 7.25 23.50 -2.73
CA THR A 156 7.50 24.90 -3.13
C THR A 156 8.66 25.01 -4.10
N MET A 157 9.71 24.21 -3.91
CA MET A 157 10.93 24.25 -4.71
C MET A 157 11.53 22.86 -4.88
N LYS A 158 12.20 22.63 -6.00
CA LYS A 158 12.91 21.40 -6.33
C LYS A 158 14.37 21.74 -6.58
N LEU A 159 15.28 20.99 -5.95
CA LEU A 159 16.72 21.20 -6.02
C LEU A 159 17.41 19.92 -6.47
N GLU A 160 18.21 20.01 -7.51
CA GLU A 160 19.17 18.98 -7.92
C GLU A 160 20.55 19.38 -7.42
N ASP A 161 21.32 18.42 -6.92
CA ASP A 161 22.63 18.61 -6.31
C ASP A 161 22.64 19.75 -5.25
N PRO A 162 21.76 19.69 -4.23
CA PRO A 162 21.63 20.76 -3.25
C PRO A 162 22.87 20.86 -2.36
N ALA A 163 23.26 22.07 -1.97
CA ALA A 163 24.07 22.26 -0.76
C ALA A 163 23.15 22.12 0.47
N TRP A 164 23.66 21.52 1.54
CA TRP A 164 22.95 21.41 2.81
C TRP A 164 23.49 22.42 3.82
N TYR A 165 22.60 23.19 4.39
CA TYR A 165 22.86 24.15 5.47
C TYR A 165 22.22 23.56 6.76
N PRO A 166 23.01 22.86 7.61
CA PRO A 166 22.48 22.28 8.83
C PRO A 166 21.87 23.38 9.71
N PRO A 167 20.64 23.19 10.25
CA PRO A 167 20.08 24.06 11.27
C PRO A 167 20.97 24.13 12.52
N ASP A 168 20.94 25.24 13.26
CA ASP A 168 21.76 25.44 14.46
C ASP A 168 21.54 24.33 15.50
N SER A 169 20.32 23.83 15.62
CA SER A 169 19.99 22.70 16.51
C SER A 169 20.73 21.40 16.13
N ILE A 170 20.91 21.14 14.85
CA ILE A 170 21.67 19.97 14.35
C ILE A 170 23.16 20.20 14.55
N LEU A 171 23.66 21.41 14.28
CA LEU A 171 25.05 21.77 14.55
C LEU A 171 25.40 21.58 16.03
N ALA A 172 24.55 22.07 16.93
CA ALA A 172 24.73 21.92 18.37
C ALA A 172 24.69 20.45 18.83
N GLU A 173 23.75 19.64 18.32
CA GLU A 173 23.67 18.23 18.64
C GLU A 173 24.93 17.47 18.21
N HIS A 174 25.40 17.69 16.98
CA HIS A 174 26.60 17.05 16.48
C HIS A 174 27.86 17.50 17.24
N ALA A 175 27.97 18.79 17.55
CA ALA A 175 29.08 19.28 18.38
C ALA A 175 29.10 18.65 19.77
N ALA A 176 27.92 18.50 20.41
CA ALA A 176 27.80 17.84 21.71
C ALA A 176 28.16 16.36 21.69
N ASN A 177 27.99 15.68 20.53
CA ASN A 177 28.35 14.29 20.34
C ASN A 177 29.82 14.08 19.86
N GLY A 178 30.63 15.15 19.78
CA GLY A 178 32.03 15.06 19.32
C GLY A 178 32.22 14.88 17.80
N ASP A 179 31.19 15.12 17.02
CA ASP A 179 31.19 15.02 15.54
C ASP A 179 30.73 16.36 14.91
N PRO A 180 31.48 17.45 15.06
CA PRO A 180 31.06 18.77 14.62
C PRO A 180 30.90 18.84 13.10
N LEU A 181 29.77 19.37 12.66
CA LEU A 181 29.45 19.55 11.24
C LEU A 181 29.92 20.92 10.74
N PRO A 182 30.34 21.04 9.45
CA PRO A 182 30.53 22.32 8.82
C PRO A 182 29.21 23.08 8.66
N LYS A 183 29.26 24.42 8.63
CA LYS A 183 28.08 25.27 8.37
C LYS A 183 27.42 25.02 7.02
N VAL A 184 28.16 24.46 6.07
CA VAL A 184 27.68 24.11 4.71
C VAL A 184 28.30 22.78 4.29
N VAL A 185 27.48 21.86 3.87
CA VAL A 185 27.90 20.62 3.20
C VAL A 185 27.55 20.78 1.71
N VAL A 186 28.55 20.90 0.88
CA VAL A 186 28.39 21.05 -0.58
C VAL A 186 27.75 19.81 -1.21
N ALA A 187 27.23 19.94 -2.41
CA ALA A 187 26.74 18.83 -3.21
C ALA A 187 27.81 17.73 -3.35
N GLY A 188 27.39 16.48 -3.33
CA GLY A 188 28.27 15.34 -3.51
C GLY A 188 27.98 14.14 -2.60
N PRO A 189 28.82 13.10 -2.64
CA PRO A 189 28.56 11.81 -1.95
C PRO A 189 28.46 11.90 -0.43
N LYS A 190 29.04 12.94 0.18
CA LYS A 190 29.00 13.18 1.64
C LYS A 190 27.76 13.97 2.08
N ASN A 191 26.99 14.52 1.13
CA ASN A 191 25.81 15.33 1.46
C ASN A 191 24.65 14.43 1.92
N PRO A 192 24.10 14.64 3.14
CA PRO A 192 23.02 13.80 3.66
C PRO A 192 21.67 14.00 2.94
N LEU A 193 21.48 15.07 2.16
CA LEU A 193 20.31 15.28 1.34
C LEU A 193 20.32 14.40 0.07
N GLY A 194 21.48 13.86 -0.31
CA GLY A 194 21.65 13.15 -1.58
C GLY A 194 21.56 14.09 -2.78
N LYS A 195 21.22 13.53 -3.94
CA LYS A 195 21.21 14.27 -5.21
C LYS A 195 19.98 15.15 -5.44
N PHE A 196 18.84 14.82 -4.82
CA PHE A 196 17.56 15.50 -5.05
C PHE A 196 16.91 15.86 -3.73
N ALA A 197 16.38 17.10 -3.65
CA ALA A 197 15.57 17.58 -2.53
C ALA A 197 14.39 18.41 -3.04
N MET A 198 13.27 18.34 -2.31
CA MET A 198 12.06 19.12 -2.57
C MET A 198 11.65 19.80 -1.26
N LEU A 199 11.58 21.14 -1.27
CA LEU A 199 11.17 21.94 -0.13
C LEU A 199 9.66 21.88 0.00
N LEU A 200 9.20 21.77 1.24
CA LEU A 200 7.78 21.86 1.58
C LEU A 200 7.42 23.30 1.97
N SER A 201 6.13 23.62 1.89
CA SER A 201 5.61 24.93 2.33
C SER A 201 5.80 25.18 3.83
N GLU A 202 5.92 24.11 4.62
CA GLU A 202 6.33 24.21 6.02
C GLU A 202 7.85 24.44 6.07
N LYS A 203 8.26 25.56 6.66
CA LYS A 203 9.66 26.02 6.65
C LYS A 203 10.58 25.04 7.37
N GLY A 204 11.68 24.65 6.72
CA GLY A 204 12.69 23.76 7.27
C GLY A 204 12.44 22.27 6.99
N TYR A 205 11.32 21.91 6.34
CA TYR A 205 11.00 20.52 6.00
C TYR A 205 11.17 20.22 4.52
N LEU A 206 11.74 19.04 4.25
CA LEU A 206 12.08 18.59 2.90
C LEU A 206 11.68 17.12 2.71
N ILE A 207 11.41 16.77 1.44
CA ILE A 207 11.48 15.39 0.95
C ILE A 207 12.79 15.28 0.17
N HIS A 208 13.70 14.38 0.57
CA HIS A 208 15.03 14.32 0.00
C HIS A 208 15.60 12.90 -0.08
N GLY A 209 16.67 12.74 -0.82
CA GLY A 209 17.44 11.51 -0.90
C GLY A 209 18.28 11.24 0.34
N THR A 210 19.32 10.43 0.18
CA THR A 210 20.25 10.13 1.27
C THR A 210 21.55 9.56 0.73
N ASN A 211 22.63 9.79 1.46
CA ASN A 211 23.90 9.07 1.32
C ASN A 211 24.00 7.84 2.26
N LYS A 212 22.98 7.62 3.14
CA LYS A 212 22.91 6.50 4.09
C LYS A 212 21.59 5.74 3.89
N PRO A 213 21.45 4.92 2.83
CA PRO A 213 20.17 4.29 2.46
C PRO A 213 19.69 3.22 3.45
N TYR A 214 20.56 2.64 4.26
CA TYR A 214 20.22 1.57 5.21
C TYR A 214 19.25 1.99 6.33
N GLY A 215 19.09 3.30 6.55
CA GLY A 215 18.16 3.84 7.53
C GLY A 215 16.74 4.12 6.99
N ILE A 216 16.43 3.76 5.74
CA ILE A 216 15.08 3.99 5.18
C ILE A 216 14.06 3.08 5.86
N GLY A 217 12.89 3.66 6.19
CA GLY A 217 11.86 2.98 6.97
C GLY A 217 12.08 3.04 8.48
N MET A 218 12.89 4.01 8.96
CA MET A 218 13.12 4.25 10.38
C MET A 218 12.77 5.68 10.78
N ARG A 219 12.50 5.90 12.06
CA ARG A 219 12.33 7.22 12.67
C ARG A 219 13.69 7.77 13.11
N VAL A 220 14.44 8.36 12.18
CA VAL A 220 15.85 8.74 12.39
C VAL A 220 16.19 10.15 11.94
N THR A 221 15.24 10.89 11.35
CA THR A 221 15.50 12.23 10.84
C THR A 221 15.19 13.31 11.89
N HIS A 222 15.55 14.55 11.57
CA HIS A 222 15.15 15.75 12.32
C HIS A 222 13.85 16.37 11.75
N GLY A 223 12.91 15.53 11.33
CA GLY A 223 11.61 15.92 10.82
C GLY A 223 11.44 15.82 9.30
N CYS A 224 12.52 15.88 8.53
CA CYS A 224 12.46 15.72 7.08
C CYS A 224 12.10 14.31 6.66
N ILE A 225 11.58 14.16 5.44
CA ILE A 225 11.20 12.90 4.83
C ILE A 225 12.37 12.42 3.96
N ARG A 226 12.97 11.28 4.32
CA ARG A 226 14.12 10.71 3.61
C ARG A 226 13.70 9.52 2.78
N MET A 227 14.21 9.42 1.55
CA MET A 227 13.89 8.37 0.57
C MET A 227 15.13 7.67 0.05
N TYR A 228 14.97 6.44 -0.45
CA TYR A 228 16.01 5.79 -1.25
C TYR A 228 16.41 6.65 -2.45
N PRO A 229 17.70 6.69 -2.84
CA PRO A 229 18.17 7.49 -3.98
C PRO A 229 17.40 7.23 -5.29
N LYS A 230 17.08 5.97 -5.58
CA LYS A 230 16.29 5.59 -6.77
C LYS A 230 14.85 6.11 -6.71
N HIS A 231 14.25 6.16 -5.52
CA HIS A 231 12.87 6.60 -5.34
C HIS A 231 12.72 8.11 -5.43
N ILE A 232 13.61 8.86 -4.75
CA ILE A 232 13.56 10.32 -4.84
C ILE A 232 13.85 10.82 -6.26
N LYS A 233 14.73 10.15 -7.03
CA LYS A 233 14.97 10.45 -8.44
C LYS A 233 13.67 10.31 -9.25
N LYS A 234 12.94 9.20 -9.09
CA LYS A 234 11.66 8.96 -9.78
C LYS A 234 10.60 9.97 -9.34
N LEU A 235 10.47 10.22 -8.03
CA LEU A 235 9.52 11.19 -7.49
C LEU A 235 9.82 12.60 -7.99
N PHE A 236 11.08 13.01 -7.96
CA PHE A 236 11.55 14.32 -8.44
C PHE A 236 11.20 14.53 -9.91
N ALA A 237 11.42 13.55 -10.77
CA ALA A 237 11.10 13.63 -12.20
C ALA A 237 9.59 13.80 -12.47
N ASN A 238 8.73 13.17 -11.65
CA ASN A 238 7.28 13.08 -11.88
C ASN A 238 6.45 14.07 -11.05
N THR A 239 7.07 14.91 -10.24
CA THR A 239 6.40 15.94 -9.44
C THR A 239 6.80 17.33 -9.88
N LYS A 240 5.98 18.34 -9.59
CA LYS A 240 6.23 19.74 -9.87
C LYS A 240 6.02 20.60 -8.62
N SER A 241 6.52 21.82 -8.62
CA SER A 241 6.16 22.82 -7.60
C SER A 241 4.65 23.02 -7.61
N GLY A 242 4.04 23.20 -6.44
CA GLY A 242 2.59 23.22 -6.23
C GLY A 242 1.96 21.83 -6.01
N THR A 243 2.73 20.72 -6.17
CA THR A 243 2.20 19.38 -5.82
C THR A 243 1.79 19.33 -4.36
N LYS A 244 0.55 18.89 -4.10
CA LYS A 244 0.00 18.74 -2.74
C LYS A 244 0.68 17.59 -2.01
N VAL A 245 1.00 17.81 -0.74
CA VAL A 245 1.54 16.81 0.19
C VAL A 245 0.70 16.82 1.44
N LEU A 246 0.10 15.67 1.78
CA LEU A 246 -0.65 15.49 3.01
C LEU A 246 0.09 14.52 3.92
N ILE A 247 0.41 14.94 5.14
CA ILE A 247 1.09 14.10 6.13
C ILE A 247 0.07 13.73 7.21
N VAL A 248 -0.14 12.42 7.41
CA VAL A 248 -1.18 11.87 8.28
C VAL A 248 -0.61 10.93 9.33
N ASN A 249 -1.41 10.72 10.39
CA ASN A 249 -1.16 9.74 11.44
C ASN A 249 -2.32 8.73 11.44
N GLN A 250 -2.21 7.70 10.62
CA GLN A 250 -3.21 6.63 10.49
C GLN A 250 -2.57 5.28 10.85
N PRO A 251 -2.40 4.95 12.14
CA PRO A 251 -1.84 3.67 12.56
C PRO A 251 -2.78 2.50 12.26
N ILE A 252 -4.06 2.77 12.03
CA ILE A 252 -5.09 1.80 11.68
C ILE A 252 -5.71 2.21 10.36
N LYS A 253 -5.78 1.27 9.43
CA LYS A 253 -6.47 1.43 8.14
C LYS A 253 -7.43 0.28 7.94
N VAL A 254 -8.61 0.56 7.41
CA VAL A 254 -9.57 -0.44 6.96
C VAL A 254 -9.81 -0.27 5.47
N GLY A 255 -10.08 -1.36 4.78
CA GLY A 255 -10.33 -1.34 3.35
C GLY A 255 -11.07 -2.58 2.90
N VAL A 256 -11.55 -2.57 1.67
CA VAL A 256 -12.30 -3.67 1.08
C VAL A 256 -11.68 -4.12 -0.23
N ASP A 257 -11.69 -5.42 -0.44
CA ASP A 257 -11.40 -6.04 -1.73
C ASP A 257 -12.37 -7.21 -1.95
N ALA A 258 -13.05 -7.20 -3.11
CA ALA A 258 -14.05 -8.23 -3.48
C ALA A 258 -15.07 -8.57 -2.35
N GLY A 259 -15.50 -7.56 -1.57
CA GLY A 259 -16.45 -7.73 -0.47
C GLY A 259 -15.84 -8.24 0.83
N ILE A 260 -14.55 -8.55 0.87
CA ILE A 260 -13.81 -8.92 2.07
C ILE A 260 -13.26 -7.65 2.72
N ILE A 261 -13.45 -7.51 4.03
CA ILE A 261 -12.94 -6.39 4.82
C ILE A 261 -11.58 -6.76 5.39
N TYR A 262 -10.61 -5.86 5.21
CA TYR A 262 -9.25 -5.97 5.72
C TYR A 262 -8.94 -4.89 6.73
N LEU A 263 -8.12 -5.23 7.70
CA LEU A 263 -7.55 -4.34 8.70
C LEU A 263 -6.02 -4.40 8.62
N GLU A 264 -5.40 -3.24 8.49
CA GLU A 264 -3.96 -3.06 8.57
C GLU A 264 -3.64 -2.22 9.80
N ALA A 265 -2.78 -2.73 10.68
CA ALA A 265 -2.44 -2.10 11.95
C ALA A 265 -0.92 -1.95 12.10
N HIS A 266 -0.50 -0.75 12.45
CA HIS A 266 0.88 -0.36 12.75
C HIS A 266 1.03 0.06 14.21
N PRO A 267 2.22 0.01 14.79
CA PRO A 267 2.48 0.58 16.10
C PRO A 267 2.10 2.07 16.15
N SER A 268 1.40 2.46 17.20
CA SER A 268 1.09 3.86 17.44
C SER A 268 2.38 4.66 17.69
N LEU A 269 2.36 5.94 17.34
CA LEU A 269 3.48 6.83 17.65
C LEU A 269 3.63 6.96 19.18
N LYS A 270 4.87 6.95 19.68
CA LYS A 270 5.15 7.08 21.13
C LYS A 270 4.62 8.38 21.73
N GLU A 271 4.54 9.44 20.94
CA GLU A 271 3.97 10.73 21.30
C GLU A 271 2.44 10.75 21.27
N ASN A 272 1.81 9.72 20.69
CA ASN A 272 0.36 9.54 20.67
C ASN A 272 0.03 8.05 20.86
N PRO A 273 0.30 7.50 22.05
CA PRO A 273 0.10 6.07 22.31
C PRO A 273 -1.39 5.74 22.35
N GLY A 274 -1.74 4.56 21.81
CA GLY A 274 -3.08 3.99 21.93
C GLY A 274 -3.00 2.62 22.61
N ASP A 275 -3.90 2.35 23.52
CA ASP A 275 -4.10 1.00 24.06
C ASP A 275 -4.98 0.16 23.14
N LEU A 276 -5.12 -1.13 23.44
CA LEU A 276 -5.91 -2.05 22.61
C LEU A 276 -7.39 -1.62 22.53
N ALA A 277 -7.95 -1.05 23.59
CA ALA A 277 -9.34 -0.63 23.65
C ALA A 277 -9.60 0.57 22.73
N SER A 278 -8.75 1.61 22.80
CA SER A 278 -8.83 2.78 21.93
C SER A 278 -8.63 2.43 20.46
N ARG A 279 -7.73 1.50 20.16
CA ARG A 279 -7.47 1.01 18.79
C ARG A 279 -8.64 0.20 18.24
N TYR A 280 -9.27 -0.61 19.10
CA TYR A 280 -10.50 -1.31 18.74
C TYR A 280 -11.63 -0.33 18.45
N ALA A 281 -11.84 0.66 19.32
CA ALA A 281 -12.85 1.71 19.12
C ALA A 281 -12.61 2.49 17.81
N GLU A 282 -11.36 2.83 17.51
CA GLU A 282 -11.00 3.48 16.24
C GLU A 282 -11.28 2.58 15.03
N THR A 283 -10.99 1.28 15.12
CA THR A 283 -11.33 0.31 14.07
C THR A 283 -12.83 0.29 13.81
N MET A 284 -13.65 0.19 14.85
CA MET A 284 -15.11 0.21 14.71
C MET A 284 -15.62 1.51 14.10
N ARG A 285 -15.07 2.66 14.55
CA ARG A 285 -15.41 3.98 13.99
C ARG A 285 -15.08 4.07 12.49
N LEU A 286 -13.93 3.55 12.06
CA LEU A 286 -13.53 3.55 10.65
C LEU A 286 -14.44 2.65 9.80
N LEU A 287 -14.83 1.49 10.33
CA LEU A 287 -15.77 0.57 9.68
C LEU A 287 -17.15 1.21 9.52
N ASP A 288 -17.66 1.83 10.57
CA ASP A 288 -18.95 2.52 10.55
C ASP A 288 -18.96 3.69 9.54
N LEU A 289 -17.89 4.48 9.49
CA LEU A 289 -17.76 5.57 8.53
C LEU A 289 -17.68 5.09 7.08
N GLN A 290 -17.02 3.97 6.82
CA GLN A 290 -16.77 3.49 5.47
C GLN A 290 -17.93 2.64 4.92
N PHE A 291 -18.58 1.84 5.78
CA PHE A 291 -19.56 0.84 5.35
C PHE A 291 -20.96 1.07 5.93
N GLY A 292 -21.09 1.79 7.06
CA GLY A 292 -22.33 1.93 7.84
C GLY A 292 -22.49 0.80 8.85
N SER A 293 -23.08 1.10 10.02
CA SER A 293 -23.03 0.29 11.25
C SER A 293 -23.54 -1.15 11.15
N ASP A 294 -24.50 -1.42 10.28
CA ASP A 294 -25.15 -2.75 10.19
C ASP A 294 -24.89 -3.49 8.86
N LYS A 295 -23.91 -3.03 8.09
CA LYS A 295 -23.68 -3.53 6.74
C LYS A 295 -22.47 -4.47 6.62
N PHE A 296 -21.93 -4.95 7.75
CA PHE A 296 -20.79 -5.85 7.75
C PHE A 296 -20.86 -6.89 8.87
N LYS A 297 -20.19 -8.01 8.65
CA LYS A 297 -20.00 -9.06 9.66
C LYS A 297 -18.52 -9.25 9.94
N LEU A 298 -18.14 -9.24 11.22
CA LEU A 298 -16.74 -9.30 11.66
C LEU A 298 -16.39 -10.63 12.33
N ARG A 299 -15.16 -11.04 12.12
CA ARG A 299 -14.47 -12.07 12.88
C ARG A 299 -13.68 -11.38 14.00
N TYR A 300 -14.31 -11.18 15.16
CA TYR A 300 -13.76 -10.41 16.28
C TYR A 300 -12.37 -10.86 16.74
N LEU A 301 -12.10 -12.18 16.72
CA LEU A 301 -10.75 -12.70 17.05
C LEU A 301 -9.71 -12.29 16.01
N ALA A 302 -10.07 -12.19 14.75
CA ALA A 302 -9.17 -11.69 13.70
C ALA A 302 -8.86 -10.20 13.88
N VAL A 303 -9.86 -9.38 14.24
CA VAL A 303 -9.67 -7.97 14.60
C VAL A 303 -8.68 -7.83 15.77
N GLN A 304 -8.93 -8.55 16.88
CA GLN A 304 -8.05 -8.51 18.05
C GLN A 304 -6.62 -8.97 17.73
N LYS A 305 -6.48 -10.03 16.93
CA LYS A 305 -5.17 -10.53 16.50
C LYS A 305 -4.41 -9.49 15.70
N ALA A 306 -5.04 -8.87 14.69
CA ALA A 306 -4.40 -7.84 13.86
C ALA A 306 -3.95 -6.64 14.72
N LEU A 307 -4.80 -6.16 15.64
CA LEU A 307 -4.50 -5.05 16.54
C LEU A 307 -3.39 -5.35 17.55
N ARG A 308 -3.18 -6.62 17.94
CA ARG A 308 -2.08 -7.03 18.83
C ARG A 308 -0.76 -7.23 18.10
N LEU A 309 -0.80 -7.72 16.86
CA LEU A 309 0.39 -7.98 16.06
C LEU A 309 1.05 -6.72 15.56
N GLU A 310 0.28 -5.71 15.18
CA GLU A 310 0.76 -4.42 14.66
C GLU A 310 1.85 -4.57 13.57
N ASN A 311 1.73 -5.61 12.77
CA ASN A 311 2.78 -6.01 11.83
C ASN A 311 2.68 -5.35 10.45
N GLY A 312 1.69 -4.47 10.25
CA GLY A 312 1.47 -3.75 8.98
C GLY A 312 0.95 -4.62 7.83
N ILE A 313 0.56 -5.88 8.10
CA ILE A 313 0.04 -6.78 7.07
C ILE A 313 -1.50 -6.73 7.06
N PRO A 314 -2.13 -6.34 5.93
CA PRO A 314 -3.59 -6.40 5.80
C PRO A 314 -4.14 -7.78 6.14
N THR A 315 -4.97 -7.85 7.17
CA THR A 315 -5.56 -9.08 7.67
C THR A 315 -7.06 -9.07 7.39
N SER A 316 -7.59 -10.12 6.76
CA SER A 316 -9.03 -10.26 6.54
C SER A 316 -9.77 -10.39 7.87
N ILE A 317 -10.69 -9.46 8.15
CA ILE A 317 -11.41 -9.35 9.41
C ILE A 317 -12.93 -9.54 9.30
N GLY A 318 -13.48 -9.58 8.09
CA GLY A 318 -14.92 -9.69 7.90
C GLY A 318 -15.33 -9.58 6.45
N VAL A 319 -16.63 -9.39 6.24
CA VAL A 319 -17.27 -9.25 4.91
C VAL A 319 -18.33 -8.16 4.95
N ILE A 320 -18.57 -7.53 3.80
CA ILE A 320 -19.68 -6.59 3.60
C ILE A 320 -20.95 -7.39 3.28
N GLY A 321 -22.09 -6.94 3.86
CA GLY A 321 -23.44 -7.49 3.58
C GLY A 321 -23.69 -8.85 4.19
N ASP A 322 -24.78 -9.50 3.72
CA ASP A 322 -25.24 -10.81 4.22
C ASP A 322 -24.46 -12.02 3.66
N ASN A 323 -23.40 -11.80 2.89
CA ASN A 323 -22.58 -12.88 2.36
C ASN A 323 -21.87 -13.62 3.49
N VAL A 324 -22.52 -14.65 3.99
CA VAL A 324 -21.94 -15.61 4.94
C VAL A 324 -20.90 -16.42 4.18
N ILE A 325 -19.63 -16.20 4.47
CA ILE A 325 -18.60 -17.21 4.16
C ILE A 325 -18.93 -18.41 5.08
N ARG A 326 -19.52 -19.45 4.49
CA ARG A 326 -19.69 -20.76 5.13
C ARG A 326 -18.36 -21.48 5.19
#